data_2cf30497e94510c6cf38825ea9a18e67
#
_entry.id   2cf30497e94510c6cf38825ea9a18e67
#
_cell.length_a   1.000
_cell.length_b   1.000
_cell.length_c   1.000
_cell.angle_alpha   90.00
_cell.angle_beta   90.00
_cell.angle_gamma   90.00
#
_symmetry.space_group_name_H-M   'P 1'
#
loop_
_entity.id
_entity.type
_entity.pdbx_description
1 polymer ?
#
loop_
_entity_poly.entity_id
_entity_poly.type
_entity_poly.pdbx_seq_one_letter_code
_entity_poly.pdbx_strand_id
1 'polypeptide(L)'
;TLLIVSVGTFGASTYVSAAGQTKRGCTNRVTFSNVSLPDRSVNVTLASAIKENNRSYGQFRVTKYTKCEKIDFWMRTYYNGGWHYWTDYFVNDISDKAVHKVKYCDKQKEYYQKGVRANLRAENAKSTVSIFKNRIKVSGVVRFN
;
A
#
# COMPACT_ATOMS: atom_id res chain seq x y z
N THR A 1 17.19 -7.89 31.31
CA THR A 1 16.34 -7.71 30.13
C THR A 1 16.29 -6.22 29.85
N LEU A 2 17.07 -5.74 28.88
CA LEU A 2 17.17 -4.35 28.53
C LEU A 2 16.12 -4.06 27.45
N LEU A 3 15.07 -3.35 27.79
CA LEU A 3 14.09 -2.84 26.85
C LEU A 3 14.66 -1.56 26.23
N ILE A 4 15.23 -1.65 25.05
CA ILE A 4 15.64 -0.46 24.30
C ILE A 4 14.39 0.09 23.62
N VAL A 5 13.76 1.04 24.25
CA VAL A 5 12.79 1.92 23.59
C VAL A 5 13.59 2.91 22.75
N SER A 6 13.80 2.60 21.50
CA SER A 6 14.33 3.61 20.57
C SER A 6 13.25 4.64 20.33
N VAL A 7 13.37 5.78 20.98
CA VAL A 7 12.65 6.99 20.62
C VAL A 7 13.14 7.37 19.22
N GLY A 8 12.38 6.99 18.21
CA GLY A 8 12.71 7.32 16.84
C GLY A 8 12.65 8.82 16.65
N THR A 9 13.78 9.42 16.32
CA THR A 9 13.86 10.78 15.85
C THR A 9 12.91 10.98 14.67
N PHE A 10 12.11 12.01 14.71
CA PHE A 10 11.20 12.42 13.62
C PHE A 10 11.97 12.52 12.30
N GLY A 11 11.83 11.51 11.44
CA GLY A 11 12.52 11.50 10.13
C GLY A 11 12.85 10.13 9.59
N ALA A 12 13.05 9.13 10.43
CA ALA A 12 13.42 7.79 9.99
C ALA A 12 12.52 6.73 10.65
N SER A 13 11.21 6.82 10.43
CA SER A 13 10.31 5.80 10.95
C SER A 13 10.35 4.56 10.08
N THR A 14 10.70 3.47 10.67
CA THR A 14 10.56 2.15 10.05
C THR A 14 9.15 1.66 10.28
N TYR A 15 8.40 1.50 9.21
CA TYR A 15 7.08 0.90 9.27
C TYR A 15 7.19 -0.56 8.91
N VAL A 16 6.76 -1.40 9.82
CA VAL A 16 6.58 -2.83 9.56
C VAL A 16 5.08 -3.04 9.39
N SER A 17 4.66 -3.49 8.23
CA SER A 17 3.30 -3.96 8.03
C SER A 17 3.21 -5.43 8.42
N ALA A 18 2.00 -5.94 8.62
CA ALA A 18 1.73 -7.34 8.93
C ALA A 18 2.29 -8.34 7.90
N ALA A 19 2.79 -7.86 6.78
CA ALA A 19 3.38 -8.66 5.70
C ALA A 19 4.92 -8.56 5.63
N GLY A 20 5.58 -8.08 6.66
CA GLY A 20 7.04 -7.99 6.71
C GLY A 20 7.65 -6.91 5.82
N GLN A 21 6.93 -5.81 5.61
CA GLN A 21 7.41 -4.69 4.81
C GLN A 21 8.11 -3.67 5.66
N THR A 22 9.23 -3.19 5.18
CA THR A 22 10.01 -2.15 5.85
C THR A 22 10.29 -0.97 4.91
N LYS A 23 10.15 0.23 5.44
CA LYS A 23 10.73 1.42 4.84
C LYS A 23 12.00 1.78 5.59
N ARG A 24 13.09 2.00 4.88
CA ARG A 24 14.36 2.49 5.43
C ARG A 24 14.80 3.76 4.72
N GLY A 25 15.31 4.71 5.47
CA GLY A 25 15.90 5.96 4.96
C GLY A 25 14.89 7.03 4.55
N CYS A 26 15.39 8.05 3.89
CA CYS A 26 14.66 9.27 3.48
C CYS A 26 13.87 9.12 2.17
N THR A 27 13.51 7.93 1.77
CA THR A 27 12.76 7.71 0.52
C THR A 27 11.36 7.22 0.82
N ASN A 28 10.37 7.76 0.14
CA ASN A 28 8.98 7.30 0.16
C ASN A 28 8.77 5.93 -0.50
N ARG A 29 9.86 5.25 -0.81
CA ARG A 29 9.83 3.97 -1.49
C ARG A 29 9.78 2.84 -0.48
N VAL A 30 8.75 2.02 -0.59
CA VAL A 30 8.55 0.82 0.25
C VAL A 30 8.48 -0.40 -0.65
N THR A 31 9.22 -1.43 -0.27
CA THR A 31 9.13 -2.74 -0.93
C THR A 31 8.22 -3.64 -0.10
N PHE A 32 7.33 -4.36 -0.78
CA PHE A 32 6.51 -5.42 -0.17
C PHE A 32 6.83 -6.76 -0.84
N SER A 33 6.81 -7.83 -0.07
CA SER A 33 7.23 -9.15 -0.55
C SER A 33 6.32 -10.26 -0.07
N ASN A 34 5.91 -11.10 -1.00
CA ASN A 34 5.10 -12.30 -0.75
C ASN A 34 3.83 -12.07 0.08
N VAL A 35 3.22 -10.90 -0.08
CA VAL A 35 1.98 -10.56 0.61
C VAL A 35 0.86 -11.41 0.07
N SER A 36 0.18 -12.13 0.95
CA SER A 36 -0.95 -12.99 0.58
C SER A 36 -2.22 -12.14 0.45
N LEU A 37 -2.88 -12.25 -0.70
CA LEU A 37 -4.21 -11.74 -0.93
C LEU A 37 -5.18 -12.90 -0.82
N PRO A 38 -5.99 -12.95 0.23
CA PRO A 38 -7.04 -13.97 0.34
C PRO A 38 -8.16 -13.73 -0.67
N ASP A 39 -9.28 -14.38 -0.47
CA ASP A 39 -10.44 -14.23 -1.35
C ASP A 39 -10.92 -12.77 -1.44
N ARG A 40 -11.71 -12.49 -2.47
CA ARG A 40 -12.38 -11.20 -2.69
C ARG A 40 -13.06 -10.71 -1.40
N SER A 41 -13.11 -9.40 -1.25
CA SER A 41 -13.65 -8.67 -0.09
C SER A 41 -12.72 -8.59 1.12
N VAL A 42 -11.54 -9.18 1.07
CA VAL A 42 -10.54 -9.00 2.12
C VAL A 42 -9.48 -8.02 1.66
N ASN A 43 -9.56 -6.82 2.18
CA ASN A 43 -8.63 -5.74 1.87
C ASN A 43 -7.33 -5.90 2.65
N VAL A 44 -6.21 -5.99 1.97
CA VAL A 44 -4.90 -6.17 2.56
C VAL A 44 -4.06 -4.90 2.39
N THR A 45 -3.38 -4.48 3.43
CA THR A 45 -2.36 -3.42 3.34
C THR A 45 -1.05 -4.02 2.86
N LEU A 46 -0.60 -3.59 1.69
CA LEU A 46 0.67 -4.04 1.11
C LEU A 46 1.86 -3.24 1.63
N ALA A 47 1.68 -1.94 1.81
CA ALA A 47 2.73 -1.03 2.23
C ALA A 47 2.16 0.18 2.96
N SER A 48 2.98 0.77 3.82
CA SER A 48 2.62 1.96 4.59
C SER A 48 3.84 2.85 4.78
N ALA A 49 3.66 4.16 4.66
CA ALA A 49 4.70 5.14 4.98
C ALA A 49 4.11 6.52 5.29
N ILE A 50 4.93 7.40 5.88
CA ILE A 50 4.62 8.82 5.97
C ILE A 50 5.03 9.48 4.65
N LYS A 51 4.18 10.34 4.11
CA LYS A 51 4.44 11.10 2.90
C LYS A 51 5.54 12.16 3.16
N GLU A 52 6.44 12.30 2.22
CA GLU A 52 7.54 13.30 2.31
C GLU A 52 7.28 14.53 1.45
N ASN A 53 6.22 14.55 0.65
CA ASN A 53 5.82 15.68 -0.17
C ASN A 53 4.30 15.82 -0.29
N ASN A 54 3.87 16.88 -0.98
CA ASN A 54 2.46 17.25 -1.11
C ASN A 54 1.79 16.74 -2.40
N ARG A 55 2.36 15.78 -3.10
CA ARG A 55 1.74 15.24 -4.32
C ARG A 55 0.46 14.47 -3.99
N SER A 56 -0.54 14.64 -4.83
CA SER A 56 -1.85 14.01 -4.69
C SER A 56 -1.90 12.53 -5.12
N TYR A 57 -0.77 11.96 -5.52
CA TYR A 57 -0.70 10.60 -6.03
C TYR A 57 0.54 9.86 -5.53
N GLY A 58 0.44 8.56 -5.46
CA GLY A 58 1.56 7.64 -5.36
C GLY A 58 1.73 6.80 -6.62
N GLN A 59 2.76 5.99 -6.63
CA GLN A 59 3.03 5.06 -7.72
C GLN A 59 3.39 3.69 -7.16
N PHE A 60 2.94 2.64 -7.82
CA PHE A 60 3.37 1.29 -7.48
C PHE A 60 3.68 0.47 -8.73
N ARG A 61 4.46 -0.57 -8.54
CA ARG A 61 4.72 -1.60 -9.54
C ARG A 61 4.76 -2.96 -8.88
N VAL A 62 4.04 -3.91 -9.41
CA VAL A 62 4.16 -5.30 -9.02
C VAL A 62 5.36 -5.92 -9.74
N THR A 63 6.21 -6.58 -8.99
CA THR A 63 7.42 -7.23 -9.54
C THR A 63 7.22 -8.74 -9.69
N LYS A 64 6.34 -9.32 -8.87
CA LYS A 64 6.07 -10.76 -8.89
C LYS A 64 4.63 -11.05 -8.47
N TYR A 65 4.00 -11.93 -9.21
CA TYR A 65 2.74 -12.61 -8.87
C TYR A 65 3.02 -14.12 -8.77
N THR A 66 2.37 -14.81 -7.85
CA THR A 66 2.40 -16.30 -7.83
C THR A 66 1.44 -16.91 -8.83
N LYS A 67 0.41 -16.16 -9.21
CA LYS A 67 -0.55 -16.48 -10.28
C LYS A 67 -0.87 -15.19 -11.04
N CYS A 68 -1.10 -15.31 -12.34
CA CYS A 68 -1.56 -14.18 -13.16
C CYS A 68 -3.07 -13.99 -12.94
N GLU A 69 -3.44 -13.44 -11.82
CA GLU A 69 -4.82 -13.07 -11.54
C GLU A 69 -4.94 -11.55 -11.44
N LYS A 70 -6.16 -11.08 -11.58
CA LYS A 70 -6.48 -9.66 -11.53
C LYS A 70 -6.57 -9.20 -10.07
N ILE A 71 -5.94 -8.08 -9.79
CA ILE A 71 -5.87 -7.48 -8.46
C ILE A 71 -6.33 -6.03 -8.57
N ASP A 72 -7.15 -5.61 -7.64
CA ASP A 72 -7.55 -4.22 -7.47
C ASP A 72 -6.65 -3.55 -6.44
N PHE A 73 -6.15 -2.36 -6.78
CA PHE A 73 -5.28 -1.57 -5.93
C PHE A 73 -5.86 -0.19 -5.71
N TRP A 74 -5.65 0.34 -4.52
CA TRP A 74 -5.94 1.75 -4.20
C TRP A 74 -5.01 2.28 -3.13
N MET A 75 -4.97 3.60 -3.02
CA MET A 75 -4.25 4.27 -1.96
C MET A 75 -5.21 4.97 -1.02
N ARG A 76 -4.83 5.03 0.24
CA ARG A 76 -5.54 5.81 1.26
C ARG A 76 -4.57 6.55 2.14
N THR A 77 -5.04 7.62 2.76
CA THR A 77 -4.28 8.41 3.71
C THR A 77 -5.02 8.49 5.04
N TYR A 78 -4.27 8.62 6.12
CA TYR A 78 -4.82 8.82 7.45
C TYR A 78 -4.68 10.26 7.87
N TYR A 79 -5.77 10.94 8.09
CA TYR A 79 -5.82 12.33 8.51
C TYR A 79 -6.99 12.57 9.48
N ASN A 80 -6.77 13.38 10.50
CA ASN A 80 -7.78 13.79 11.47
C ASN A 80 -8.61 12.63 12.04
N GLY A 81 -7.93 11.56 12.47
CA GLY A 81 -8.58 10.40 13.12
C GLY A 81 -9.23 9.39 12.16
N GLY A 82 -9.13 9.56 10.84
CA GLY A 82 -9.77 8.68 9.86
C GLY A 82 -8.94 8.35 8.64
N TRP A 83 -9.32 7.26 7.98
CA TRP A 83 -8.77 6.88 6.67
C TRP A 83 -9.61 7.50 5.56
N HIS A 84 -8.93 8.14 4.60
CA HIS A 84 -9.53 8.78 3.43
C HIS A 84 -9.06 8.10 2.16
N TYR A 85 -10.00 7.69 1.32
CA TYR A 85 -9.79 7.11 -0.01
C TYR A 85 -11.01 7.40 -0.90
N TRP A 86 -10.82 7.23 -2.21
CA TRP A 86 -11.86 7.44 -3.20
C TRP A 86 -11.92 6.26 -4.15
N THR A 87 -13.09 5.67 -4.28
CA THR A 87 -13.31 4.50 -5.14
C THR A 87 -13.05 4.80 -6.61
N ASP A 88 -13.27 6.04 -7.04
CA ASP A 88 -13.01 6.48 -8.42
C ASP A 88 -11.52 6.42 -8.80
N TYR A 89 -10.64 6.28 -7.81
CA TYR A 89 -9.19 6.20 -8.02
C TYR A 89 -8.64 4.79 -7.85
N PHE A 90 -9.50 3.81 -7.75
CA PHE A 90 -9.06 2.42 -7.77
C PHE A 90 -8.47 2.07 -9.13
N VAL A 91 -7.38 1.34 -9.11
CA VAL A 91 -6.77 0.75 -10.31
C VAL A 91 -7.18 -0.72 -10.33
N ASN A 92 -8.15 -1.03 -11.16
CA ASN A 92 -8.81 -2.33 -11.16
C ASN A 92 -8.18 -3.30 -12.15
N ASP A 93 -8.35 -4.57 -11.87
CA ASP A 93 -8.01 -5.67 -12.79
C ASP A 93 -6.52 -5.72 -13.21
N ILE A 94 -5.62 -5.31 -12.33
CA ILE A 94 -4.19 -5.30 -12.64
C ILE A 94 -3.61 -6.71 -12.62
N SER A 95 -2.95 -7.06 -13.71
CA SER A 95 -2.22 -8.32 -13.89
C SER A 95 -0.84 -8.12 -14.54
N ASP A 96 -0.44 -6.89 -14.80
CA ASP A 96 0.84 -6.54 -15.42
C ASP A 96 1.91 -6.15 -14.39
N LYS A 97 3.09 -5.80 -14.90
CA LYS A 97 4.23 -5.29 -14.11
C LYS A 97 4.58 -3.84 -14.44
N ALA A 98 3.64 -3.11 -15.02
CA ALA A 98 3.83 -1.69 -15.33
C ALA A 98 3.84 -0.83 -14.06
N VAL A 99 4.27 0.41 -14.21
CA VAL A 99 4.15 1.40 -13.14
C VAL A 99 2.76 2.02 -13.21
N HIS A 100 2.00 1.84 -12.14
CA HIS A 100 0.67 2.43 -11.99
C HIS A 100 0.73 3.66 -11.09
N LYS A 101 0.04 4.71 -11.52
CA LYS A 101 -0.12 5.95 -10.77
C LYS A 101 -1.51 5.96 -10.13
N VAL A 102 -1.56 6.18 -8.83
CA VAL A 102 -2.79 6.14 -8.03
C VAL A 102 -2.95 7.44 -7.27
N LYS A 103 -4.09 8.10 -7.40
CA LYS A 103 -4.42 9.27 -6.60
C LYS A 103 -4.83 8.86 -5.19
N TYR A 104 -4.53 9.72 -4.20
CA TYR A 104 -5.04 9.58 -2.84
C TYR A 104 -6.44 10.21 -2.72
N CYS A 105 -6.50 11.48 -3.06
CA CYS A 105 -7.68 12.33 -3.03
C CYS A 105 -7.31 13.62 -3.76
N ASP A 106 -8.23 14.27 -4.46
CA ASP A 106 -7.96 15.52 -5.17
C ASP A 106 -8.70 16.73 -4.63
N LYS A 107 -9.63 16.54 -3.69
CA LYS A 107 -10.50 17.64 -3.22
C LYS A 107 -9.97 18.42 -2.04
N GLN A 108 -9.15 17.83 -1.19
CA GLN A 108 -8.66 18.45 0.04
C GLN A 108 -7.18 18.16 0.22
N LYS A 109 -6.34 19.19 0.11
CA LYS A 109 -4.89 19.07 0.21
C LYS A 109 -4.41 18.48 1.53
N GLU A 110 -5.15 18.73 2.60
CA GLU A 110 -4.87 18.21 3.94
C GLU A 110 -4.79 16.68 3.98
N TYR A 111 -5.55 15.99 3.12
CA TYR A 111 -5.60 14.54 3.10
C TYR A 111 -4.37 13.89 2.47
N TYR A 112 -3.61 14.63 1.66
CA TYR A 112 -2.43 14.07 0.99
C TYR A 112 -1.14 14.88 1.17
N GLN A 113 -1.12 15.82 2.09
CA GLN A 113 0.05 16.64 2.35
C GLN A 113 1.21 15.83 2.97
N LYS A 114 2.38 16.45 2.99
CA LYS A 114 3.55 15.93 3.70
C LYS A 114 3.22 15.65 5.17
N GLY A 115 3.74 14.56 5.71
CA GLY A 115 3.53 14.17 7.09
C GLY A 115 2.32 13.24 7.31
N VAL A 116 1.43 13.11 6.33
CA VAL A 116 0.28 12.22 6.40
C VAL A 116 0.71 10.76 6.17
N ARG A 117 0.18 9.83 6.95
CA ARG A 117 0.39 8.40 6.71
C ARG A 117 -0.39 7.95 5.47
N ALA A 118 0.27 7.24 4.58
CA ALA A 118 -0.34 6.66 3.41
C ALA A 118 -0.18 5.14 3.36
N ASN A 119 -1.16 4.45 2.82
CA ASN A 119 -1.15 3.00 2.60
C ASN A 119 -1.44 2.69 1.14
N LEU A 120 -0.76 1.68 0.61
CA LEU A 120 -1.20 0.94 -0.57
C LEU A 120 -2.00 -0.27 -0.10
N ARG A 121 -3.21 -0.39 -0.62
CA ARG A 121 -4.14 -1.49 -0.34
C ARG A 121 -4.37 -2.29 -1.60
N ALA A 122 -4.72 -3.55 -1.42
CA ALA A 122 -5.12 -4.42 -2.52
C ALA A 122 -6.17 -5.44 -2.08
N GLU A 123 -6.94 -5.91 -3.05
CA GLU A 123 -7.81 -7.06 -2.91
C GLU A 123 -7.76 -7.93 -4.18
N ASN A 124 -8.10 -9.20 -4.05
CA ASN A 124 -8.27 -10.08 -5.19
C ASN A 124 -9.54 -9.66 -5.95
N ALA A 125 -9.40 -9.27 -7.22
CA ALA A 125 -10.52 -8.83 -8.06
C ALA A 125 -11.46 -9.97 -8.45
N LYS A 126 -11.02 -11.22 -8.38
CA LYS A 126 -11.84 -12.39 -8.68
C LYS A 126 -12.48 -12.97 -7.41
N SER A 127 -13.80 -13.03 -7.43
CA SER A 127 -14.57 -13.92 -6.56
C SER A 127 -14.51 -15.33 -7.14
N THR A 128 -13.53 -16.08 -6.77
CA THR A 128 -13.62 -17.53 -6.97
C THR A 128 -14.25 -18.14 -5.74
N VAL A 129 -15.49 -18.59 -5.87
CA VAL A 129 -16.08 -19.58 -4.98
C VAL A 129 -15.37 -20.89 -5.28
N SER A 130 -14.09 -20.94 -5.02
CA SER A 130 -13.31 -22.15 -5.11
C SER A 130 -13.07 -22.66 -3.70
N ILE A 131 -13.45 -23.90 -3.46
CA ILE A 131 -13.15 -24.67 -2.25
C ILE A 131 -11.63 -24.76 -2.03
N PHE A 132 -10.83 -24.50 -3.05
CA PHE A 132 -9.39 -24.39 -3.01
C PHE A 132 -9.00 -22.91 -2.94
N LYS A 133 -8.67 -22.45 -1.75
CA LYS A 133 -8.20 -21.10 -1.45
C LYS A 133 -6.96 -20.75 -2.28
N ASN A 134 -7.19 -20.23 -3.46
CA ASN A 134 -6.14 -19.71 -4.32
C ASN A 134 -5.64 -18.36 -3.77
N ARG A 135 -4.75 -18.43 -2.80
CA ARG A 135 -4.10 -17.24 -2.28
C ARG A 135 -3.10 -16.71 -3.31
N ILE A 136 -3.39 -15.56 -3.87
CA ILE A 136 -2.42 -14.82 -4.66
C ILE A 136 -1.37 -14.28 -3.70
N LYS A 137 -0.10 -14.47 -4.04
CA LYS A 137 1.00 -13.75 -3.37
C LYS A 137 1.55 -12.70 -4.31
N VAL A 138 1.71 -11.50 -3.82
CA VAL A 138 2.18 -10.37 -4.59
C VAL A 138 3.41 -9.75 -3.95
N SER A 139 4.37 -9.36 -4.78
CA SER A 139 5.54 -8.60 -4.37
C SER A 139 5.69 -7.37 -5.25
N GLY A 140 6.24 -6.31 -4.72
CA GLY A 140 6.39 -5.09 -5.51
C GLY A 140 7.05 -3.95 -4.75
N VAL A 141 6.91 -2.79 -5.34
CA VAL A 141 7.46 -1.53 -4.84
C VAL A 141 6.41 -0.46 -4.95
N VAL A 142 6.28 0.35 -3.92
CA VAL A 142 5.41 1.53 -3.91
C VAL A 142 6.22 2.76 -3.52
N ARG A 143 5.85 3.90 -4.12
CA ARG A 143 6.34 5.22 -3.76
C ARG A 143 5.15 6.08 -3.34
N PHE A 144 5.17 6.52 -2.11
CA PHE A 144 4.20 7.48 -1.58
C PHE A 144 4.72 8.90 -1.80
N ASN A 145 4.37 9.47 -2.91
CA ASN A 145 4.73 10.85 -3.27
C ASN A 145 3.91 11.88 -2.49
#